data_31f9b70942c9e0497ef585455772e1c5
#
_entry.id   31f9b70942c9e0497ef585455772e1c5
#
_cell.length_a   1.000
_cell.length_b   1.000
_cell.length_c   1.000
_cell.angle_alpha   90.00
_cell.angle_beta   90.00
_cell.angle_gamma   90.00
#
_symmetry.space_group_name_H-M   'P 1'
#
loop_
_entity.id
_entity.type
_entity.pdbx_description
1 polymer ?
#
loop_
_entity_poly.entity_id
_entity_poly.type
_entity_poly.pdbx_seq_one_letter_code
_entity_poly.pdbx_strand_id
1 'polypeptide(L)'
;LDGLNLAELLEQKGREATIDNAATLIIELQEAGGCQAIYHAMHPEDVLNILQHPRTMIAADGGIEVPGNGHPHPRNYGTYARVLGHYVREQQALPLHTAIHKMTRMPADRIGLARRGRVEAGAIADIVVFDPDTVIDRATFADPHQYAEGVHHVFVAGEAVMLNEKPTGKRPGRVLRSASYEQVD
;
A
#
# COMPACT_ATOMS: atom_id res chain seq x y z
N LEU A 1 4.22 22.12 -7.61
CA LEU A 1 4.90 21.76 -6.34
C LEU A 1 5.00 20.25 -6.16
N ASP A 2 4.35 19.45 -7.01
CA ASP A 2 4.27 18.00 -6.86
C ASP A 2 5.66 17.35 -6.94
N GLY A 3 5.96 16.49 -5.98
CA GLY A 3 7.21 15.74 -5.92
C GLY A 3 8.41 16.47 -5.35
N LEU A 4 8.30 17.75 -5.02
CA LEU A 4 9.40 18.52 -4.43
C LEU A 4 9.41 18.39 -2.90
N ASN A 5 10.60 18.33 -2.32
CA ASN A 5 10.78 18.44 -0.88
C ASN A 5 10.94 19.91 -0.42
N LEU A 6 10.86 20.16 0.90
CA LEU A 6 10.92 21.53 1.43
C LEU A 6 12.23 22.24 1.10
N ALA A 7 13.36 21.54 1.05
CA ALA A 7 14.65 22.16 0.73
C ALA A 7 14.69 22.63 -0.73
N GLU A 8 14.22 21.81 -1.66
CA GLU A 8 14.09 22.15 -3.08
C GLU A 8 13.13 23.32 -3.31
N LEU A 9 12.01 23.37 -2.57
CA LEU A 9 11.08 24.50 -2.63
C LEU A 9 11.69 25.79 -2.09
N LEU A 10 12.47 25.72 -1.02
CA LEU A 10 13.20 26.86 -0.48
C LEU A 10 14.24 27.37 -1.48
N GLU A 11 15.01 26.48 -2.10
CA GLU A 11 15.99 26.81 -3.14
C GLU A 11 15.33 27.52 -4.33
N GLN A 12 14.20 27.00 -4.82
CA GLN A 12 13.45 27.65 -5.89
C GLN A 12 12.96 29.05 -5.54
N LYS A 13 12.70 29.32 -4.24
CA LYS A 13 12.33 30.63 -3.71
C LYS A 13 13.53 31.51 -3.37
N GLY A 14 14.76 31.05 -3.61
CA GLY A 14 16.00 31.77 -3.27
C GLY A 14 16.21 31.89 -1.76
N ARG A 15 15.67 30.97 -0.97
CA ARG A 15 15.83 30.92 0.50
C ARG A 15 16.76 29.79 0.91
N GLU A 16 17.54 30.02 1.95
CA GLU A 16 18.40 28.99 2.55
C GLU A 16 17.55 27.89 3.22
N ALA A 17 17.98 26.62 3.11
CA ALA A 17 17.32 25.47 3.71
C ALA A 17 17.61 25.37 5.22
N THR A 18 16.98 26.26 6.01
CA THR A 18 17.02 26.26 7.47
C THR A 18 15.69 25.81 8.05
N ILE A 19 15.68 25.40 9.32
CA ILE A 19 14.44 25.01 10.02
C ILE A 19 13.44 26.17 10.06
N ASP A 20 13.91 27.39 10.33
CA ASP A 20 13.06 28.58 10.42
C ASP A 20 12.42 28.92 9.07
N ASN A 21 13.20 28.87 7.98
CA ASN A 21 12.67 29.07 6.63
C ASN A 21 11.72 27.96 6.22
N ALA A 22 11.98 26.70 6.60
CA ALA A 22 11.06 25.58 6.35
C ALA A 22 9.76 25.74 7.12
N ALA A 23 9.80 26.13 8.39
CA ALA A 23 8.60 26.40 9.18
C ALA A 23 7.77 27.54 8.58
N THR A 24 8.43 28.64 8.17
CA THR A 24 7.78 29.77 7.50
C THR A 24 7.12 29.32 6.19
N LEU A 25 7.83 28.52 5.38
CA LEU A 25 7.28 27.99 4.12
C LEU A 25 6.06 27.10 4.35
N ILE A 26 6.05 26.25 5.38
CA ILE A 26 4.89 25.43 5.73
C ILE A 26 3.67 26.29 6.05
N ILE A 27 3.86 27.39 6.81
CA ILE A 27 2.79 28.35 7.13
C ILE A 27 2.27 28.99 5.83
N GLU A 28 3.18 29.49 4.97
CA GLU A 28 2.81 30.07 3.67
C GLU A 28 2.01 29.08 2.80
N LEU A 29 2.40 27.82 2.77
CA LEU A 29 1.68 26.77 2.03
C LEU A 29 0.29 26.52 2.61
N GLN A 30 0.12 26.52 3.93
CA GLN A 30 -1.17 26.38 4.58
C GLN A 30 -2.09 27.59 4.30
N GLU A 31 -1.57 28.80 4.34
CA GLU A 31 -2.33 30.01 4.00
C GLU A 31 -2.75 30.04 2.52
N ALA A 32 -1.96 29.44 1.63
CA ALA A 32 -2.26 29.31 0.21
C ALA A 32 -3.26 28.19 -0.14
N GLY A 33 -3.85 27.52 0.85
CA GLY A 33 -4.82 26.44 0.65
C GLY A 33 -4.36 25.06 1.10
N GLY A 34 -3.15 24.92 1.62
CA GLY A 34 -2.56 23.70 2.11
C GLY A 34 -1.96 22.81 1.02
N CYS A 35 -1.32 21.74 1.45
CA CYS A 35 -0.79 20.69 0.59
C CYS A 35 -0.79 19.35 1.33
N GLN A 36 -0.81 18.26 0.56
CA GLN A 36 -0.50 16.94 1.11
C GLN A 36 1.01 16.78 1.18
N ALA A 37 1.49 16.13 2.25
CA ALA A 37 2.91 15.92 2.44
C ALA A 37 3.22 14.46 2.79
N ILE A 38 4.37 13.99 2.36
CA ILE A 38 4.94 12.69 2.74
C ILE A 38 6.01 12.95 3.81
N TYR A 39 5.83 12.35 4.99
CA TYR A 39 6.75 12.51 6.12
C TYR A 39 7.69 11.31 6.22
N HIS A 40 8.99 11.53 6.10
CA HIS A 40 10.03 10.52 6.33
C HIS A 40 10.38 10.46 7.83
N ALA A 41 9.44 10.00 8.65
CA ALA A 41 9.55 10.05 10.11
C ALA A 41 9.76 8.68 10.78
N MET A 42 9.76 7.58 10.02
CA MET A 42 9.88 6.23 10.58
C MET A 42 11.31 5.71 10.47
N HIS A 43 11.82 5.15 11.57
CA HIS A 43 13.10 4.45 11.56
C HIS A 43 12.93 3.03 11.00
N PRO A 44 13.82 2.54 10.11
CA PRO A 44 13.69 1.19 9.53
C PRO A 44 13.62 0.05 10.56
N GLU A 45 14.36 0.15 11.67
CA GLU A 45 14.30 -0.86 12.75
C GLU A 45 12.94 -0.89 13.44
N ASP A 46 12.29 0.26 13.64
CA ASP A 46 10.93 0.31 14.20
C ASP A 46 9.92 -0.36 13.27
N VAL A 47 10.06 -0.13 11.96
CA VAL A 47 9.25 -0.81 10.94
C VAL A 47 9.41 -2.33 11.05
N LEU A 48 10.64 -2.82 11.15
CA LEU A 48 10.92 -4.26 11.31
C LEU A 48 10.35 -4.82 12.60
N ASN A 49 10.57 -4.16 13.72
CA ASN A 49 10.07 -4.59 15.03
C ASN A 49 8.53 -4.70 15.04
N ILE A 50 7.85 -3.71 14.45
CA ILE A 50 6.39 -3.69 14.33
C ILE A 50 5.92 -4.78 13.35
N LEU A 51 6.58 -4.92 12.21
CA LEU A 51 6.24 -5.90 11.18
C LEU A 51 6.35 -7.34 11.70
N GLN A 52 7.39 -7.64 12.48
CA GLN A 52 7.65 -8.96 13.06
C GLN A 52 6.72 -9.30 14.23
N HIS A 53 6.14 -8.30 14.90
CA HIS A 53 5.30 -8.54 16.06
C HIS A 53 4.10 -9.44 15.71
N PRO A 54 3.81 -10.51 16.48
CA PRO A 54 2.83 -11.54 16.09
C PRO A 54 1.38 -11.03 16.00
N ARG A 55 1.06 -9.91 16.63
CA ARG A 55 -0.30 -9.32 16.62
C ARG A 55 -0.46 -8.17 15.63
N THR A 56 0.58 -7.83 14.87
CA THR A 56 0.50 -6.78 13.83
C THR A 56 -0.02 -7.36 12.53
N MET A 57 -1.02 -6.73 11.97
CA MET A 57 -1.52 -6.97 10.62
C MET A 57 -0.88 -5.98 9.65
N ILE A 58 -0.86 -6.32 8.37
CA ILE A 58 -0.32 -5.46 7.32
C ILE A 58 -1.47 -4.86 6.53
N ALA A 59 -1.47 -3.53 6.41
CA ALA A 59 -2.42 -2.76 5.61
C ALA A 59 -1.67 -1.78 4.71
N ALA A 60 -2.25 -1.44 3.57
CA ALA A 60 -1.62 -0.54 2.61
C ALA A 60 -1.71 0.93 3.02
N ASP A 61 -2.82 1.34 3.62
CA ASP A 61 -3.17 2.77 3.82
C ASP A 61 -3.00 3.59 2.53
N GLY A 62 -3.15 2.92 1.39
CA GLY A 62 -2.99 3.50 0.06
C GLY A 62 -4.33 3.96 -0.53
N GLY A 63 -4.27 4.99 -1.38
CA GLY A 63 -5.37 5.44 -2.22
C GLY A 63 -5.40 4.73 -3.57
N ILE A 64 -6.45 5.01 -4.35
CA ILE A 64 -6.54 4.66 -5.77
C ILE A 64 -6.28 5.92 -6.56
N GLU A 65 -5.17 5.93 -7.28
CA GLU A 65 -4.72 7.10 -8.04
C GLU A 65 -4.91 6.88 -9.54
N VAL A 66 -5.08 7.97 -10.26
CA VAL A 66 -5.00 7.96 -11.72
C VAL A 66 -3.52 8.03 -12.09
N PRO A 67 -2.97 7.04 -12.82
CA PRO A 67 -1.56 7.05 -13.20
C PRO A 67 -1.17 8.34 -13.91
N GLY A 68 -0.06 8.94 -13.45
CA GLY A 68 0.45 10.19 -14.00
C GLY A 68 -0.20 11.46 -13.44
N ASN A 69 -1.14 11.36 -12.50
CA ASN A 69 -1.76 12.51 -11.85
C ASN A 69 -1.22 12.69 -10.42
N GLY A 70 -0.65 13.85 -10.14
CA GLY A 70 -0.05 14.18 -8.85
C GLY A 70 1.21 13.38 -8.52
N HIS A 71 1.60 13.39 -7.24
CA HIS A 71 2.78 12.68 -6.75
C HIS A 71 2.42 11.87 -5.49
N PRO A 72 1.76 10.71 -5.66
CA PRO A 72 1.25 9.93 -4.54
C PRO A 72 2.36 9.22 -3.78
N HIS A 73 2.04 8.76 -2.56
CA HIS A 73 2.94 7.92 -1.80
C HIS A 73 3.13 6.54 -2.51
N PRO A 74 4.36 6.00 -2.61
CA PRO A 74 4.63 4.69 -3.22
C PRO A 74 3.77 3.53 -2.69
N ARG A 75 3.27 3.65 -1.44
CA ARG A 75 2.37 2.65 -0.83
C ARG A 75 1.08 2.40 -1.62
N ASN A 76 0.64 3.36 -2.44
CA ASN A 76 -0.54 3.21 -3.29
C ASN A 76 -0.37 2.09 -4.32
N TYR A 77 0.87 1.81 -4.72
CA TYR A 77 1.21 0.85 -5.77
C TYR A 77 1.85 -0.44 -5.25
N GLY A 78 2.61 -0.37 -4.16
CA GLY A 78 3.57 -1.42 -3.87
C GLY A 78 3.54 -2.05 -2.48
N THR A 79 2.69 -1.63 -1.53
CA THR A 79 2.78 -2.08 -0.12
C THR A 79 2.92 -3.60 0.04
N TYR A 80 2.01 -4.38 -0.55
CA TYR A 80 2.03 -5.84 -0.36
C TYR A 80 3.16 -6.52 -1.13
N ALA A 81 3.48 -6.03 -2.33
CA ALA A 81 4.61 -6.51 -3.11
C ALA A 81 5.95 -6.21 -2.40
N ARG A 82 6.08 -5.03 -1.76
CA ARG A 82 7.23 -4.68 -0.92
C ARG A 82 7.39 -5.63 0.26
N VAL A 83 6.30 -6.02 0.91
CA VAL A 83 6.37 -7.01 1.99
C VAL A 83 6.91 -8.33 1.49
N LEU A 84 6.43 -8.84 0.35
CA LEU A 84 6.84 -10.11 -0.21
C LEU A 84 8.26 -10.07 -0.77
N GLY A 85 8.60 -9.05 -1.55
CA GLY A 85 9.91 -8.90 -2.18
C GLY A 85 10.97 -8.42 -1.19
N HIS A 86 10.80 -7.22 -0.65
CA HIS A 86 11.83 -6.58 0.16
C HIS A 86 11.98 -7.20 1.55
N TYR A 87 10.88 -7.29 2.34
CA TYR A 87 11.00 -7.77 3.73
C TYR A 87 11.10 -9.30 3.85
N VAL A 88 10.39 -10.06 3.01
CA VAL A 88 10.43 -11.52 3.06
C VAL A 88 11.63 -12.07 2.31
N ARG A 89 11.74 -11.80 0.99
CA ARG A 89 12.77 -12.39 0.14
C ARG A 89 14.16 -11.81 0.40
N GLU A 90 14.32 -10.48 0.35
CA GLU A 90 15.63 -9.84 0.41
C GLU A 90 16.15 -9.73 1.84
N GLN A 91 15.35 -9.20 2.77
CA GLN A 91 15.76 -9.01 4.17
C GLN A 91 15.55 -10.22 5.06
N GLN A 92 14.75 -11.20 4.63
CA GLN A 92 14.41 -12.39 5.42
C GLN A 92 13.84 -12.01 6.82
N ALA A 93 13.16 -10.88 6.91
CA ALA A 93 12.63 -10.33 8.16
C ALA A 93 11.53 -11.20 8.78
N LEU A 94 10.76 -11.92 7.95
CA LEU A 94 9.74 -12.87 8.38
C LEU A 94 9.52 -13.95 7.31
N PRO A 95 9.03 -15.15 7.71
CA PRO A 95 8.72 -16.23 6.76
C PRO A 95 7.56 -15.82 5.83
N LEU A 96 7.61 -16.28 4.58
CA LEU A 96 6.58 -16.01 3.56
C LEU A 96 5.15 -16.32 4.04
N HIS A 97 4.95 -17.50 4.64
CA HIS A 97 3.62 -17.89 5.14
C HIS A 97 3.11 -16.96 6.25
N THR A 98 4.01 -16.43 7.08
CA THR A 98 3.66 -15.45 8.13
C THR A 98 3.25 -14.12 7.51
N ALA A 99 3.97 -13.64 6.48
CA ALA A 99 3.61 -12.43 5.76
C ALA A 99 2.23 -12.56 5.11
N ILE A 100 1.99 -13.67 4.40
CA ILE A 100 0.69 -13.95 3.78
C ILE A 100 -0.42 -13.98 4.83
N HIS A 101 -0.23 -14.66 5.97
CA HIS A 101 -1.20 -14.68 7.06
C HIS A 101 -1.53 -13.29 7.58
N LYS A 102 -0.52 -12.44 7.80
CA LYS A 102 -0.67 -11.05 8.26
C LYS A 102 -1.39 -10.14 7.26
N MET A 103 -1.35 -10.47 5.97
CA MET A 103 -2.01 -9.71 4.89
C MET A 103 -3.40 -10.24 4.53
N THR A 104 -3.77 -11.46 4.96
CA THR A 104 -4.99 -12.13 4.49
C THR A 104 -5.89 -12.60 5.64
N ARG A 105 -5.63 -13.78 6.18
CA ARG A 105 -6.49 -14.42 7.20
C ARG A 105 -6.59 -13.60 8.48
N MET A 106 -5.47 -13.09 8.97
CA MET A 106 -5.44 -12.35 10.23
C MET A 106 -6.33 -11.10 10.21
N PRO A 107 -6.24 -10.19 9.20
CA PRO A 107 -7.18 -9.07 9.08
C PRO A 107 -8.61 -9.53 8.80
N ALA A 108 -8.84 -10.56 7.96
CA ALA A 108 -10.18 -11.07 7.69
C ALA A 108 -10.88 -11.58 8.96
N ASP A 109 -10.19 -12.37 9.78
CA ASP A 109 -10.70 -12.86 11.06
C ASP A 109 -10.97 -11.69 12.02
N ARG A 110 -10.10 -10.68 12.06
CA ARG A 110 -10.24 -9.51 12.95
C ARG A 110 -11.49 -8.67 12.66
N ILE A 111 -11.90 -8.57 11.41
CA ILE A 111 -13.10 -7.82 10.98
C ILE A 111 -14.32 -8.71 10.71
N GLY A 112 -14.24 -10.00 11.05
CA GLY A 112 -15.36 -10.94 10.98
C GLY A 112 -15.69 -11.48 9.57
N LEU A 113 -14.75 -11.43 8.62
CA LEU A 113 -14.93 -11.98 7.26
C LEU A 113 -14.59 -13.47 7.20
N ALA A 114 -15.40 -14.30 7.85
CA ALA A 114 -15.13 -15.73 8.06
C ALA A 114 -14.87 -16.55 6.78
N ARG A 115 -15.38 -16.11 5.63
CA ARG A 115 -15.25 -16.82 4.32
C ARG A 115 -14.20 -16.20 3.40
N ARG A 116 -13.33 -15.29 3.91
CA ARG A 116 -12.28 -14.62 3.14
C ARG A 116 -10.90 -14.77 3.79
N GLY A 117 -9.85 -14.41 3.06
CA GLY A 117 -8.47 -14.47 3.55
C GLY A 117 -7.92 -15.88 3.73
N ARG A 118 -8.52 -16.88 3.07
CA ARG A 118 -8.15 -18.31 3.18
C ARG A 118 -8.44 -19.06 1.90
N VAL A 119 -7.66 -20.11 1.65
CA VAL A 119 -7.85 -21.05 0.53
C VAL A 119 -8.37 -22.35 1.11
N GLU A 120 -9.70 -22.51 1.14
CA GLU A 120 -10.39 -23.70 1.63
C GLU A 120 -11.74 -23.88 0.92
N ALA A 121 -12.29 -25.10 0.93
CA ALA A 121 -13.59 -25.37 0.36
C ALA A 121 -14.69 -24.53 1.03
N GLY A 122 -15.50 -23.85 0.21
CA GLY A 122 -16.59 -22.96 0.68
C GLY A 122 -16.15 -21.53 0.98
N ALA A 123 -14.85 -21.20 0.94
CA ALA A 123 -14.39 -19.83 0.98
C ALA A 123 -14.69 -19.08 -0.33
N ILE A 124 -14.73 -17.75 -0.25
CA ILE A 124 -14.87 -16.89 -1.43
C ILE A 124 -13.49 -16.78 -2.10
N ALA A 125 -13.46 -17.04 -3.40
CA ALA A 125 -12.23 -17.09 -4.18
C ALA A 125 -11.69 -15.69 -4.51
N ASP A 126 -11.14 -15.00 -3.49
CA ASP A 126 -10.28 -13.84 -3.66
C ASP A 126 -8.82 -14.35 -3.65
N ILE A 127 -8.25 -14.54 -4.82
CA ILE A 127 -6.99 -15.26 -4.98
C ILE A 127 -6.00 -14.42 -5.77
N VAL A 128 -4.77 -14.36 -5.29
CA VAL A 128 -3.63 -13.78 -6.01
C VAL A 128 -2.64 -14.90 -6.33
N VAL A 129 -2.19 -14.95 -7.58
CA VAL A 129 -1.13 -15.84 -8.04
C VAL A 129 0.09 -14.98 -8.35
N PHE A 130 1.17 -15.21 -7.64
CA PHE A 130 2.42 -14.47 -7.80
C PHE A 130 3.63 -15.40 -7.77
N ASP A 131 4.73 -14.92 -8.33
CA ASP A 131 6.02 -15.60 -8.26
C ASP A 131 6.79 -15.06 -7.04
N PRO A 132 7.10 -15.89 -6.03
CA PRO A 132 7.83 -15.46 -4.85
C PRO A 132 9.28 -15.01 -5.13
N ASP A 133 9.86 -15.47 -6.24
CA ASP A 133 11.24 -15.15 -6.61
C ASP A 133 11.36 -13.79 -7.33
N THR A 134 10.26 -13.30 -7.90
CA THR A 134 10.27 -12.06 -8.69
C THR A 134 9.37 -10.95 -8.16
N VAL A 135 8.37 -11.27 -7.31
CA VAL A 135 7.45 -10.25 -6.77
C VAL A 135 8.21 -9.13 -6.04
N ILE A 136 7.96 -7.88 -6.46
CA ILE A 136 8.60 -6.69 -5.88
C ILE A 136 7.78 -5.43 -6.18
N ASP A 137 7.87 -4.42 -5.31
CA ASP A 137 7.42 -3.07 -5.61
C ASP A 137 8.46 -2.33 -6.48
N ARG A 138 7.98 -1.44 -7.34
CA ARG A 138 8.82 -0.57 -8.18
C ARG A 138 8.63 0.91 -7.87
N ALA A 139 7.51 1.26 -7.27
CA ALA A 139 7.20 2.63 -6.89
C ALA A 139 8.21 3.16 -5.87
N THR A 140 8.75 4.35 -6.13
CA THR A 140 9.67 5.07 -5.24
C THR A 140 9.11 6.44 -4.87
N PHE A 141 9.72 7.12 -3.91
CA PHE A 141 9.33 8.50 -3.59
C PHE A 141 9.64 9.49 -4.72
N ALA A 142 10.63 9.21 -5.56
CA ALA A 142 10.97 10.03 -6.72
C ALA A 142 10.10 9.71 -7.95
N ASP A 143 9.70 8.44 -8.11
CA ASP A 143 8.86 7.97 -9.22
C ASP A 143 7.80 6.99 -8.67
N PRO A 144 6.68 7.52 -8.15
CA PRO A 144 5.68 6.71 -7.47
C PRO A 144 4.71 5.97 -8.39
N HIS A 145 4.55 6.38 -9.65
CA HIS A 145 3.57 5.81 -10.57
C HIS A 145 4.07 4.54 -11.26
N GLN A 146 4.58 3.58 -10.48
CA GLN A 146 5.07 2.30 -10.98
C GLN A 146 4.31 1.13 -10.37
N TYR A 147 3.78 0.24 -11.22
CA TYR A 147 3.14 -0.98 -10.77
C TYR A 147 4.15 -1.99 -10.22
N ALA A 148 3.69 -2.82 -9.28
CA ALA A 148 4.46 -3.95 -8.80
C ALA A 148 4.64 -5.01 -9.89
N GLU A 149 5.73 -5.77 -9.82
CA GLU A 149 6.03 -6.90 -10.70
C GLU A 149 5.84 -8.25 -9.99
N GLY A 150 5.78 -9.34 -10.76
CA GLY A 150 5.72 -10.71 -10.23
C GLY A 150 4.33 -11.15 -9.77
N VAL A 151 3.28 -10.36 -9.98
CA VAL A 151 1.88 -10.74 -9.74
C VAL A 151 1.23 -11.13 -11.07
N HIS A 152 0.97 -12.43 -11.28
CA HIS A 152 0.51 -12.94 -12.57
C HIS A 152 -1.01 -12.92 -12.75
N HIS A 153 -1.76 -13.32 -11.72
CA HIS A 153 -3.23 -13.39 -11.79
C HIS A 153 -3.86 -12.88 -10.52
N VAL A 154 -5.01 -12.22 -10.65
CA VAL A 154 -5.84 -11.78 -9.53
C VAL A 154 -7.30 -12.17 -9.80
N PHE A 155 -7.92 -12.83 -8.85
CA PHE A 155 -9.33 -13.20 -8.86
C PHE A 155 -10.06 -12.52 -7.70
N VAL A 156 -11.24 -12.00 -7.96
CA VAL A 156 -12.14 -11.46 -6.96
C VAL A 156 -13.48 -12.16 -7.07
N ALA A 157 -13.94 -12.78 -5.99
CA ALA A 157 -15.15 -13.60 -5.95
C ALA A 157 -15.21 -14.68 -7.05
N GLY A 158 -14.05 -15.25 -7.42
CA GLY A 158 -13.91 -16.28 -8.46
C GLY A 158 -13.79 -15.73 -9.89
N GLU A 159 -13.97 -14.43 -10.11
CA GLU A 159 -13.77 -13.84 -11.43
C GLU A 159 -12.36 -13.23 -11.58
N ALA A 160 -11.72 -13.53 -12.70
CA ALA A 160 -10.42 -12.95 -13.01
C ALA A 160 -10.52 -11.45 -13.31
N VAL A 161 -9.87 -10.62 -12.49
CA VAL A 161 -9.72 -9.16 -12.72
C VAL A 161 -8.39 -8.84 -13.37
N MET A 162 -7.39 -9.72 -13.21
CA MET A 162 -6.09 -9.67 -13.89
C MET A 162 -5.67 -11.08 -14.33
N LEU A 163 -5.24 -11.25 -15.56
CA LEU A 163 -4.68 -12.48 -16.12
C LEU A 163 -3.42 -12.16 -16.90
N ASN A 164 -2.35 -12.95 -16.66
CA ASN A 164 -1.05 -12.75 -17.28
C ASN A 164 -0.60 -11.27 -17.21
N GLU A 165 -0.68 -10.71 -16.00
CA GLU A 165 -0.26 -9.33 -15.70
C GLU A 165 -1.10 -8.23 -16.41
N LYS A 166 -2.22 -8.60 -17.03
CA LYS A 166 -3.08 -7.66 -17.75
C LYS A 166 -4.47 -7.57 -17.13
N PRO A 167 -5.00 -6.36 -16.92
CA PRO A 167 -6.37 -6.16 -16.48
C PRO A 167 -7.37 -6.76 -17.47
N THR A 168 -8.41 -7.46 -16.96
CA THR A 168 -9.48 -8.03 -17.79
C THR A 168 -10.62 -7.06 -18.06
N GLY A 169 -10.66 -5.94 -17.35
CA GLY A 169 -11.78 -4.98 -17.37
C GLY A 169 -12.97 -5.39 -16.51
N LYS A 170 -12.98 -6.59 -15.93
CA LYS A 170 -14.06 -7.04 -15.03
C LYS A 170 -13.98 -6.33 -13.67
N ARG A 171 -15.16 -6.09 -13.06
CA ARG A 171 -15.32 -5.40 -11.79
C ARG A 171 -16.28 -6.14 -10.86
N PRO A 172 -15.96 -7.38 -10.41
CA PRO A 172 -16.83 -8.20 -9.58
C PRO A 172 -16.81 -7.80 -8.10
N GLY A 173 -16.04 -6.78 -7.74
CA GLY A 173 -15.97 -6.25 -6.37
C GLY A 173 -17.30 -5.71 -5.88
N ARG A 174 -17.57 -5.87 -4.58
CA ARG A 174 -18.75 -5.36 -3.91
C ARG A 174 -18.42 -4.84 -2.52
N VAL A 175 -19.24 -3.94 -2.00
CA VAL A 175 -19.14 -3.47 -0.63
C VAL A 175 -19.43 -4.65 0.31
N LEU A 176 -18.50 -4.89 1.25
CA LEU A 176 -18.66 -5.90 2.29
C LEU A 176 -19.23 -5.23 3.55
N ARG A 177 -20.19 -5.89 4.18
CA ARG A 177 -20.80 -5.44 5.43
C ARG A 177 -20.57 -6.49 6.51
N SER A 178 -20.48 -6.07 7.76
CA SER A 178 -20.41 -6.99 8.90
C SER A 178 -21.68 -7.82 8.99
N ALA A 179 -21.61 -9.01 9.61
CA ALA A 179 -22.78 -9.86 9.85
C ALA A 179 -23.86 -9.19 10.75
N SER A 180 -23.47 -8.19 11.54
CA SER A 180 -24.37 -7.41 12.40
C SER A 180 -24.98 -6.18 11.69
N TYR A 181 -24.69 -5.96 10.43
CA TYR A 181 -25.28 -4.85 9.67
C TYR A 181 -26.72 -5.21 9.29
N GLU A 182 -27.68 -4.66 9.99
CA GLU A 182 -29.10 -4.64 9.58
C GLU A 182 -29.28 -3.53 8.54
N GLN A 183 -29.87 -3.86 7.38
CA GLN A 183 -30.35 -2.83 6.47
C GLN A 183 -31.46 -2.07 7.20
N VAL A 184 -31.20 -0.79 7.44
CA VAL A 184 -32.26 0.16 7.78
C VAL A 184 -32.90 0.51 6.44
N ASP A 185 -34.10 -0.05 6.21
CA ASP A 185 -34.96 0.25 5.06
C ASP A 185 -35.45 1.73 5.11
#